data_fe0fb03b9ee19d2e702070157fbec1c1
#
_entry.id   fe0fb03b9ee19d2e702070157fbec1c1
#
_cell.length_a   1.000
_cell.length_b   1.000
_cell.length_c   1.000
_cell.angle_alpha   90.00
_cell.angle_beta   90.00
_cell.angle_gamma   90.00
#
_symmetry.space_group_name_H-M   'P 1'
#
loop_
_entity.id
_entity.type
_entity.pdbx_description
1 polymer ?
#
loop_
_entity_poly.entity_id
_entity_poly.type
_entity_poly.pdbx_seq_one_letter_code
_entity_poly.pdbx_strand_id
1 'polypeptide(L)'
;MPPRPVSIKVRALQWLAQREHSPQELREKLLRLMARKPPAGGNAPDDQGGFGCVAAGDPPANPEDEVAALLQWLAARGYLSGERFVESRVQARQARFGNLRIRQELQQHGLKLDGGTRQALQASEEQRARELWQRKYGQAASDAPARLRQLRFLAGRGFSMEVVRRVVLGTARSTGISDDASDLDDSLP
;
A
#
# COMPACT_ATOMS: atom_id res chain seq x y z
N MET A 1 -19.22 35.56 -7.15
CA MET A 1 -18.07 35.68 -6.24
C MET A 1 -17.13 34.54 -6.50
N PRO A 2 -15.85 34.77 -6.80
CA PRO A 2 -14.87 33.69 -6.92
C PRO A 2 -14.69 33.01 -5.55
N PRO A 3 -14.57 31.68 -5.50
CA PRO A 3 -14.38 30.97 -4.24
C PRO A 3 -13.07 31.40 -3.57
N ARG A 4 -13.13 31.70 -2.28
CA ARG A 4 -11.93 32.08 -1.50
C ARG A 4 -10.87 30.97 -1.59
N PRO A 5 -9.60 31.32 -1.75
CA PRO A 5 -8.54 30.32 -1.77
C PRO A 5 -8.51 29.56 -0.45
N VAL A 6 -8.78 28.26 -0.53
CA VAL A 6 -8.76 27.35 0.63
C VAL A 6 -7.31 27.21 1.09
N SER A 7 -7.06 27.41 2.40
CA SER A 7 -5.71 27.26 2.96
C SER A 7 -5.20 25.80 2.79
N ILE A 8 -3.88 25.65 2.71
CA ILE A 8 -3.24 24.31 2.57
C ILE A 8 -3.62 23.39 3.73
N LYS A 9 -3.76 23.93 4.93
CA LYS A 9 -4.21 23.21 6.13
C LYS A 9 -5.63 22.65 5.98
N VAL A 10 -6.58 23.45 5.54
CA VAL A 10 -7.96 23.03 5.30
C VAL A 10 -8.01 21.98 4.21
N ARG A 11 -7.22 22.14 3.15
CA ARG A 11 -7.14 21.14 2.08
C ARG A 11 -6.56 19.80 2.56
N ALA A 12 -5.51 19.83 3.39
CA ALA A 12 -4.94 18.63 3.99
C ALA A 12 -5.97 17.89 4.86
N LEU A 13 -6.69 18.60 5.73
CA LEU A 13 -7.74 18.01 6.57
C LEU A 13 -8.90 17.44 5.73
N GLN A 14 -9.32 18.10 4.65
CA GLN A 14 -10.32 17.57 3.73
C GLN A 14 -9.89 16.24 3.10
N TRP A 15 -8.62 16.08 2.70
CA TRP A 15 -8.12 14.84 2.15
C TRP A 15 -8.06 13.73 3.21
N LEU A 16 -7.59 14.05 4.41
CA LEU A 16 -7.53 13.11 5.53
C LEU A 16 -8.92 12.66 6.01
N ALA A 17 -9.94 13.51 5.87
CA ALA A 17 -11.33 13.14 6.15
C ALA A 17 -11.90 12.13 5.12
N GLN A 18 -11.37 12.08 3.91
CA GLN A 18 -11.84 11.15 2.88
C GLN A 18 -11.21 9.75 3.00
N ARG A 19 -9.91 9.70 3.31
CA ARG A 19 -9.16 8.46 3.52
C ARG A 19 -7.85 8.71 4.23
N GLU A 20 -7.26 7.66 4.79
CA GLU A 20 -5.91 7.72 5.31
C GLU A 20 -4.90 7.99 4.19
N HIS A 21 -3.93 8.83 4.45
CA HIS A 21 -2.82 9.18 3.58
C HIS A 21 -1.49 8.89 4.27
N SER A 22 -0.50 8.44 3.50
CA SER A 22 0.87 8.40 4.02
C SER A 22 1.46 9.81 4.14
N PRO A 23 2.40 10.04 5.07
CA PRO A 23 3.08 11.33 5.17
C PRO A 23 3.72 11.76 3.85
N GLN A 24 4.33 10.83 3.13
CA GLN A 24 4.94 11.09 1.83
C GLN A 24 3.90 11.46 0.76
N GLU A 25 2.80 10.70 0.66
CA GLU A 25 1.72 11.01 -0.29
C GLU A 25 1.12 12.40 -0.05
N LEU A 26 0.89 12.73 1.22
CA LEU A 26 0.33 14.03 1.60
C LEU A 26 1.32 15.16 1.30
N ARG A 27 2.62 14.97 1.61
CA ARG A 27 3.68 15.91 1.26
C ARG A 27 3.69 16.22 -0.23
N GLU A 28 3.74 15.21 -1.07
CA GLU A 28 3.76 15.38 -2.54
C GLU A 28 2.51 16.11 -3.05
N LYS A 29 1.33 15.79 -2.51
CA LYS A 29 0.07 16.45 -2.88
C LYS A 29 0.07 17.92 -2.51
N LEU A 30 0.55 18.26 -1.31
CA LEU A 30 0.63 19.64 -0.84
C LEU A 30 1.64 20.47 -1.67
N LEU A 31 2.82 19.93 -1.93
CA LEU A 31 3.81 20.59 -2.77
C LEU A 31 3.29 20.83 -4.19
N ARG A 32 2.62 19.83 -4.79
CA ARG A 32 1.96 20.02 -6.11
C ARG A 32 0.86 21.08 -6.07
N LEU A 33 0.11 21.17 -4.96
CA LEU A 33 -0.91 22.21 -4.80
C LEU A 33 -0.29 23.61 -4.74
N MET A 34 0.82 23.76 -3.99
CA MET A 34 1.54 25.03 -3.86
C MET A 34 2.19 25.45 -5.18
N ALA A 35 2.77 24.49 -5.91
CA ALA A 35 3.36 24.75 -7.22
C ALA A 35 2.32 25.20 -8.28
N ARG A 36 1.05 24.80 -8.13
CA ARG A 36 -0.05 25.21 -9.02
C ARG A 36 -0.67 26.55 -8.65
N LYS A 37 -0.47 27.03 -7.41
CA LYS A 37 -0.96 28.33 -6.96
C LYS A 37 0.08 29.37 -7.35
N PRO A 38 -0.24 30.37 -8.20
CA PRO A 38 0.67 31.49 -8.44
C PRO A 38 0.96 32.15 -7.08
N PRO A 39 2.16 32.71 -6.88
CA PRO A 39 2.52 33.39 -5.64
C PRO A 39 1.50 34.50 -5.41
N ALA A 40 0.66 34.32 -4.39
CA ALA A 40 -0.29 35.33 -3.97
C ALA A 40 0.50 36.46 -3.30
N GLY A 41 0.89 37.47 -4.07
CA GLY A 41 1.19 38.79 -3.51
C GLY A 41 -0.10 39.34 -2.94
N GLY A 42 -0.10 39.69 -1.64
CA GLY A 42 -1.16 40.48 -1.04
C GLY A 42 -1.85 39.84 0.15
N ASN A 43 -1.51 40.31 1.32
CA ASN A 43 -2.28 40.44 2.58
C ASN A 43 -3.45 39.48 2.77
N ALA A 44 -3.24 38.44 3.55
CA ALA A 44 -4.32 37.73 4.20
C ALA A 44 -4.83 38.60 5.37
N PRO A 45 -6.15 38.88 5.46
CA PRO A 45 -6.72 39.38 6.70
C PRO A 45 -6.67 38.30 7.78
N ASP A 46 -6.32 38.73 8.98
CA ASP A 46 -6.27 37.97 10.22
C ASP A 46 -7.48 37.05 10.38
N ASP A 47 -7.28 35.76 10.20
CA ASP A 47 -8.16 34.76 10.76
C ASP A 47 -7.57 34.33 12.11
N GLN A 48 -8.08 34.94 13.19
CA GLN A 48 -7.75 34.62 14.58
C GLN A 48 -8.31 33.24 14.95
N GLY A 49 -7.75 32.20 14.37
CA GLY A 49 -7.99 30.80 14.66
C GLY A 49 -6.72 30.12 15.16
N GLY A 50 -6.25 30.53 16.34
CA GLY A 50 -5.43 29.75 17.27
C GLY A 50 -4.34 28.86 16.66
N PHE A 51 -3.34 29.42 16.00
CA PHE A 51 -2.01 28.85 16.02
C PHE A 51 -1.38 29.27 17.35
N GLY A 52 -1.56 28.43 18.37
CA GLY A 52 -0.80 28.56 19.60
C GLY A 52 0.67 28.53 19.26
N CYS A 53 1.34 29.62 19.62
CA CYS A 53 2.77 29.90 19.56
C CYS A 53 3.66 28.66 19.44
N VAL A 54 4.05 28.30 18.23
CA VAL A 54 5.38 27.78 18.00
C VAL A 54 6.29 29.02 18.05
N ALA A 55 7.32 28.98 18.92
CA ALA A 55 8.25 30.06 19.16
C ALA A 55 8.66 30.72 17.84
N ALA A 56 8.73 32.05 17.86
CA ALA A 56 9.06 32.88 16.74
C ALA A 56 10.32 32.37 15.99
N GLY A 57 10.08 31.58 14.97
CA GLY A 57 11.02 31.29 13.91
C GLY A 57 10.55 32.03 12.69
N ASP A 58 11.45 32.57 11.89
CA ASP A 58 11.18 33.27 10.65
C ASP A 58 10.13 32.52 9.79
N PRO A 59 9.24 33.23 9.06
CA PRO A 59 8.29 32.60 8.16
C PRO A 59 9.03 31.65 7.21
N PRO A 60 8.54 30.45 6.98
CA PRO A 60 9.24 29.48 6.14
C PRO A 60 9.46 30.08 4.76
N ALA A 61 10.73 30.33 4.44
CA ALA A 61 11.16 30.95 3.17
C ALA A 61 10.97 29.98 1.97
N ASN A 62 10.60 28.69 2.26
CA ASN A 62 10.52 27.63 1.27
C ASN A 62 9.19 26.86 1.43
N PRO A 63 8.45 26.60 0.33
CA PRO A 63 7.24 25.76 0.35
C PRO A 63 7.44 24.40 1.01
N GLU A 64 8.63 23.84 0.95
CA GLU A 64 8.95 22.55 1.58
C GLU A 64 8.92 22.64 3.10
N ASP A 65 9.41 23.73 3.67
CA ASP A 65 9.44 23.93 5.13
C ASP A 65 8.03 24.16 5.67
N GLU A 66 7.19 24.91 4.94
CA GLU A 66 5.77 25.10 5.28
C GLU A 66 5.01 23.77 5.28
N VAL A 67 5.22 22.94 4.27
CA VAL A 67 4.62 21.62 4.19
C VAL A 67 5.15 20.71 5.31
N ALA A 68 6.45 20.74 5.61
CA ALA A 68 7.05 19.94 6.68
C ALA A 68 6.45 20.31 8.04
N ALA A 69 6.36 21.61 8.37
CA ALA A 69 5.74 22.10 9.60
C ALA A 69 4.26 21.68 9.71
N LEU A 70 3.51 21.77 8.59
CA LEU A 70 2.11 21.33 8.56
C LEU A 70 1.98 19.82 8.81
N LEU A 71 2.83 18.98 8.20
CA LEU A 71 2.81 17.54 8.41
C LEU A 71 3.12 17.18 9.87
N GLN A 72 4.09 17.82 10.48
CA GLN A 72 4.39 17.65 11.91
C GLN A 72 3.21 18.05 12.79
N TRP A 73 2.56 19.16 12.49
CA TRP A 73 1.37 19.60 13.21
C TRP A 73 0.22 18.61 13.09
N LEU A 74 -0.03 18.06 11.90
CA LEU A 74 -1.05 17.04 11.67
C LEU A 74 -0.74 15.73 12.41
N ALA A 75 0.52 15.32 12.42
CA ALA A 75 0.97 14.13 13.14
C ALA A 75 0.84 14.30 14.67
N ALA A 76 1.29 15.43 15.22
CA ALA A 76 1.20 15.73 16.65
C ALA A 76 -0.24 15.76 17.17
N ARG A 77 -1.21 16.11 16.32
CA ARG A 77 -2.64 16.10 16.66
C ARG A 77 -3.37 14.81 16.28
N GLY A 78 -2.66 13.79 15.82
CA GLY A 78 -3.22 12.50 15.46
C GLY A 78 -4.06 12.49 14.17
N TYR A 79 -4.10 13.60 13.40
CA TYR A 79 -4.78 13.61 12.10
C TYR A 79 -4.05 12.80 11.04
N LEU A 80 -2.72 12.72 11.12
CA LEU A 80 -1.88 11.95 10.22
C LEU A 80 -1.19 10.82 11.00
N SER A 81 -1.43 9.56 10.61
CA SER A 81 -0.79 8.39 11.22
C SER A 81 -0.33 7.42 10.14
N GLY A 82 0.96 7.12 10.14
CA GLY A 82 1.54 6.10 9.28
C GLY A 82 1.00 4.70 9.60
N GLU A 83 0.74 4.40 10.87
CA GLU A 83 0.21 3.12 11.32
C GLU A 83 -1.21 2.88 10.81
N ARG A 84 -2.13 3.85 11.00
CA ARG A 84 -3.49 3.74 10.47
C ARG A 84 -3.50 3.62 8.94
N PHE A 85 -2.61 4.33 8.25
CA PHE A 85 -2.44 4.17 6.80
C PHE A 85 -2.03 2.73 6.45
N VAL A 86 -1.04 2.15 7.15
CA VAL A 86 -0.61 0.76 6.94
C VAL A 86 -1.76 -0.21 7.15
N GLU A 87 -2.49 -0.11 8.27
CA GLU A 87 -3.64 -0.96 8.58
C GLU A 87 -4.72 -0.87 7.50
N SER A 88 -5.12 0.35 7.15
CA SER A 88 -6.12 0.60 6.10
C SER A 88 -5.69 0.01 4.76
N ARG A 89 -4.41 0.16 4.39
CA ARG A 89 -3.87 -0.35 3.14
C ARG A 89 -3.79 -1.87 3.13
N VAL A 90 -3.36 -2.49 4.23
CA VAL A 90 -3.34 -3.95 4.41
C VAL A 90 -4.75 -4.51 4.26
N GLN A 91 -5.73 -3.97 4.98
CA GLN A 91 -7.13 -4.40 4.89
C GLN A 91 -7.68 -4.32 3.46
N ALA A 92 -7.44 -3.20 2.76
CA ALA A 92 -7.92 -3.02 1.40
C ALA A 92 -7.27 -3.95 0.37
N ARG A 93 -6.05 -4.45 0.65
CA ARG A 93 -5.23 -5.20 -0.31
C ARG A 93 -5.15 -6.69 -0.05
N GLN A 94 -5.20 -7.14 1.21
CA GLN A 94 -4.95 -8.53 1.58
C GLN A 94 -5.86 -9.54 0.89
N ALA A 95 -7.11 -9.19 0.59
CA ALA A 95 -8.04 -10.08 -0.10
C ALA A 95 -7.71 -10.33 -1.58
N ARG A 96 -6.82 -9.51 -2.18
CA ARG A 96 -6.55 -9.51 -3.63
C ARG A 96 -5.07 -9.70 -3.99
N PHE A 97 -4.16 -9.46 -3.04
CA PHE A 97 -2.72 -9.44 -3.26
C PHE A 97 -1.96 -10.20 -2.17
N GLY A 98 -0.82 -10.77 -2.58
CA GLY A 98 0.12 -11.42 -1.68
C GLY A 98 1.01 -10.43 -0.92
N ASN A 99 1.75 -10.96 0.04
CA ASN A 99 2.57 -10.17 0.96
C ASN A 99 3.68 -9.38 0.28
N LEU A 100 4.26 -9.89 -0.82
CA LEU A 100 5.32 -9.21 -1.54
C LEU A 100 4.81 -7.89 -2.14
N ARG A 101 3.64 -7.91 -2.77
CA ARG A 101 3.05 -6.72 -3.37
C ARG A 101 2.61 -5.69 -2.34
N ILE A 102 2.02 -6.15 -1.22
CA ILE A 102 1.62 -5.25 -0.11
C ILE A 102 2.86 -4.55 0.46
N ARG A 103 3.94 -5.28 0.72
CA ARG A 103 5.21 -4.72 1.21
C ARG A 103 5.81 -3.72 0.23
N GLN A 104 5.83 -4.03 -1.05
CA GLN A 104 6.34 -3.14 -2.10
C GLN A 104 5.53 -1.84 -2.16
N GLU A 105 4.20 -1.92 -2.10
CA GLU A 105 3.33 -0.74 -2.08
C GLU A 105 3.60 0.15 -0.86
N LEU A 106 3.73 -0.43 0.35
CA LEU A 106 4.06 0.32 1.55
C LEU A 106 5.45 0.97 1.50
N GLN A 107 6.45 0.26 0.95
CA GLN A 107 7.80 0.82 0.74
C GLN A 107 7.79 2.03 -0.18
N GLN A 108 6.96 2.04 -1.23
CA GLN A 108 6.79 3.20 -2.12
C GLN A 108 6.23 4.43 -1.38
N HIS A 109 5.53 4.21 -0.27
CA HIS A 109 5.03 5.27 0.62
C HIS A 109 5.97 5.59 1.79
N GLY A 110 7.20 5.03 1.79
CA GLY A 110 8.19 5.22 2.86
C GLY A 110 7.84 4.53 4.18
N LEU A 111 6.90 3.57 4.17
CA LEU A 111 6.39 2.88 5.34
C LEU A 111 6.79 1.41 5.36
N LYS A 112 6.86 0.84 6.55
CA LYS A 112 7.17 -0.58 6.77
C LYS A 112 6.06 -1.22 7.61
N LEU A 113 5.87 -2.53 7.42
CA LEU A 113 5.04 -3.33 8.30
C LEU A 113 5.73 -3.49 9.65
N ASP A 114 4.97 -3.33 10.71
CA ASP A 114 5.38 -3.75 12.05
C ASP A 114 5.50 -5.28 12.14
N GLY A 115 6.11 -5.77 13.24
CA GLY A 115 6.34 -7.21 13.43
C GLY A 115 5.06 -8.03 13.51
N GLY A 116 4.06 -7.55 14.23
CA GLY A 116 2.78 -8.23 14.43
C GLY A 116 1.97 -8.34 13.14
N THR A 117 1.78 -7.23 12.43
CA THR A 117 1.07 -7.20 11.14
C THR A 117 1.78 -8.06 10.10
N ARG A 118 3.13 -8.07 10.08
CA ARG A 118 3.90 -8.94 9.19
C ARG A 118 3.64 -10.42 9.48
N GLN A 119 3.67 -10.82 10.74
CA GLN A 119 3.41 -12.20 11.15
C GLN A 119 1.98 -12.63 10.82
N ALA A 120 0.99 -11.80 11.09
CA ALA A 120 -0.42 -12.07 10.76
C ALA A 120 -0.64 -12.23 9.24
N LEU A 121 -0.02 -11.36 8.43
CA LEU A 121 -0.06 -11.47 6.96
C LEU A 121 0.61 -12.76 6.47
N GLN A 122 1.72 -13.16 7.10
CA GLN A 122 2.44 -14.37 6.72
C GLN A 122 1.63 -15.62 7.09
N ALA A 123 1.04 -15.67 8.27
CA ALA A 123 0.20 -16.78 8.71
C ALA A 123 -1.04 -16.99 7.81
N SER A 124 -1.64 -15.90 7.32
CA SER A 124 -2.83 -15.96 6.46
C SER A 124 -2.54 -16.07 4.96
N GLU A 125 -1.29 -15.97 4.52
CA GLU A 125 -0.95 -15.85 3.09
C GLU A 125 -1.43 -17.04 2.26
N GLU A 126 -1.23 -18.26 2.76
CA GLU A 126 -1.63 -19.48 2.06
C GLU A 126 -3.15 -19.58 1.90
N GLN A 127 -3.88 -19.30 2.97
CA GLN A 127 -5.36 -19.34 2.93
C GLN A 127 -5.90 -18.33 1.92
N ARG A 128 -5.39 -17.09 1.92
CA ARG A 128 -5.77 -16.05 0.97
C ARG A 128 -5.42 -16.39 -0.49
N ALA A 129 -4.27 -17.02 -0.70
CA ALA A 129 -3.86 -17.50 -2.02
C ALA A 129 -4.80 -18.59 -2.52
N ARG A 130 -5.17 -19.55 -1.64
CA ARG A 130 -6.10 -20.65 -1.95
C ARG A 130 -7.48 -20.12 -2.30
N GLU A 131 -8.03 -19.21 -1.52
CA GLU A 131 -9.33 -18.59 -1.79
C GLU A 131 -9.34 -17.82 -3.12
N LEU A 132 -8.27 -17.07 -3.42
CA LEU A 132 -8.14 -16.35 -4.68
C LEU A 132 -8.02 -17.29 -5.89
N TRP A 133 -7.25 -18.36 -5.73
CA TRP A 133 -7.10 -19.41 -6.74
C TRP A 133 -8.42 -20.12 -6.99
N GLN A 134 -9.12 -20.51 -5.92
CA GLN A 134 -10.41 -21.21 -6.00
C GLN A 134 -11.49 -20.38 -6.69
N ARG A 135 -11.58 -19.08 -6.37
CA ARG A 135 -12.50 -18.16 -7.06
C ARG A 135 -12.24 -18.03 -8.56
N LYS A 136 -10.98 -18.17 -8.99
CA LYS A 136 -10.62 -17.99 -10.39
C LYS A 136 -10.60 -19.26 -11.21
N TYR A 137 -10.11 -20.34 -10.64
CA TYR A 137 -9.91 -21.62 -11.35
C TYR A 137 -10.80 -22.75 -10.84
N GLY A 138 -10.96 -22.85 -9.53
CA GLY A 138 -11.81 -23.86 -8.87
C GLY A 138 -11.33 -25.30 -8.99
N GLN A 139 -10.50 -25.61 -9.99
CA GLN A 139 -10.01 -26.95 -10.32
C GLN A 139 -8.50 -26.97 -10.53
N ALA A 140 -7.89 -28.12 -10.20
CA ALA A 140 -6.49 -28.37 -10.50
C ALA A 140 -6.23 -28.32 -12.01
N ALA A 141 -5.01 -27.90 -12.37
CA ALA A 141 -4.63 -27.82 -13.76
C ALA A 141 -4.54 -29.23 -14.38
N SER A 142 -5.17 -29.44 -15.53
CA SER A 142 -5.15 -30.69 -16.28
C SER A 142 -3.82 -30.95 -16.99
N ASP A 143 -3.07 -29.91 -17.32
CA ASP A 143 -1.85 -29.98 -18.11
C ASP A 143 -0.78 -29.02 -17.58
N ALA A 144 0.46 -29.17 -18.07
CA ALA A 144 1.58 -28.32 -17.67
C ALA A 144 1.38 -26.84 -18.07
N PRO A 145 0.87 -26.49 -19.28
CA PRO A 145 0.58 -25.08 -19.63
C PRO A 145 -0.48 -24.46 -18.72
N ALA A 146 -1.54 -25.18 -18.36
CA ALA A 146 -2.57 -24.68 -17.43
C ALA A 146 -1.98 -24.46 -16.03
N ARG A 147 -1.17 -25.41 -15.54
CA ARG A 147 -0.45 -25.29 -14.27
C ARG A 147 0.42 -24.05 -14.25
N LEU A 148 1.18 -23.80 -15.32
CA LEU A 148 2.04 -22.62 -15.42
C LEU A 148 1.24 -21.30 -15.41
N ARG A 149 0.06 -21.29 -16.04
CA ARG A 149 -0.86 -20.13 -15.98
C ARG A 149 -1.34 -19.86 -14.56
N GLN A 150 -1.69 -20.90 -13.79
CA GLN A 150 -2.10 -20.77 -12.38
C GLN A 150 -0.96 -20.25 -11.50
N LEU A 151 0.26 -20.79 -11.65
CA LEU A 151 1.46 -20.31 -10.95
C LEU A 151 1.74 -18.83 -11.25
N ARG A 152 1.76 -18.44 -12.52
CA ARG A 152 1.99 -17.05 -12.95
C ARG A 152 0.92 -16.09 -12.42
N PHE A 153 -0.32 -16.54 -12.34
CA PHE A 153 -1.41 -15.72 -11.80
C PHE A 153 -1.19 -15.34 -10.33
N LEU A 154 -0.88 -16.31 -9.47
CA LEU A 154 -0.64 -16.04 -8.05
C LEU A 154 0.68 -15.28 -7.84
N ALA A 155 1.75 -15.65 -8.55
CA ALA A 155 3.03 -14.95 -8.50
C ALA A 155 2.90 -13.48 -8.92
N GLY A 156 2.15 -13.19 -10.00
CA GLY A 156 1.85 -11.82 -10.45
C GLY A 156 1.00 -11.00 -9.47
N ARG A 157 0.31 -11.67 -8.56
CA ARG A 157 -0.39 -11.02 -7.44
C ARG A 157 0.51 -10.76 -6.23
N GLY A 158 1.76 -11.21 -6.27
CA GLY A 158 2.77 -11.00 -5.24
C GLY A 158 2.65 -11.95 -4.06
N PHE A 159 2.09 -13.15 -4.25
CA PHE A 159 2.22 -14.25 -3.30
C PHE A 159 3.64 -14.83 -3.35
N SER A 160 4.14 -15.32 -2.21
CA SER A 160 5.46 -15.96 -2.16
C SER A 160 5.48 -17.23 -3.01
N MET A 161 6.62 -17.52 -3.66
CA MET A 161 6.73 -18.70 -4.53
C MET A 161 6.50 -20.02 -3.78
N GLU A 162 6.84 -20.05 -2.51
CA GLU A 162 6.58 -21.20 -1.65
C GLU A 162 5.07 -21.45 -1.52
N VAL A 163 4.31 -20.40 -1.17
CA VAL A 163 2.84 -20.48 -1.07
C VAL A 163 2.20 -20.79 -2.42
N VAL A 164 2.69 -20.16 -3.50
CA VAL A 164 2.20 -20.40 -4.86
C VAL A 164 2.33 -21.86 -5.25
N ARG A 165 3.51 -22.45 -5.02
CA ARG A 165 3.75 -23.88 -5.30
C ARG A 165 2.85 -24.76 -4.41
N ARG A 166 2.77 -24.48 -3.12
CA ARG A 166 1.95 -25.27 -2.18
C ARG A 166 0.47 -25.27 -2.56
N VAL A 167 -0.08 -24.13 -2.97
CA VAL A 167 -1.48 -24.02 -3.39
C VAL A 167 -1.71 -24.75 -4.71
N VAL A 168 -0.91 -24.49 -5.74
CA VAL A 168 -1.15 -25.05 -7.09
C VAL A 168 -0.78 -26.52 -7.19
N LEU A 169 0.35 -26.95 -6.59
CA LEU A 169 0.80 -28.34 -6.64
C LEU A 169 0.11 -29.21 -5.58
N GLY A 170 -0.25 -28.64 -4.42
CA GLY A 170 -1.00 -29.33 -3.38
C GLY A 170 -2.40 -29.75 -3.85
N THR A 171 -3.07 -28.94 -4.66
CA THR A 171 -4.35 -29.29 -5.28
C THR A 171 -4.22 -30.38 -6.34
N ALA A 172 -3.10 -30.45 -7.07
CA ALA A 172 -2.84 -31.53 -8.03
C ALA A 172 -2.69 -32.89 -7.35
N ARG A 173 -2.06 -32.95 -6.18
CA ARG A 173 -1.92 -34.18 -5.41
C ARG A 173 -3.25 -34.68 -4.82
N SER A 174 -4.15 -33.79 -4.44
CA SER A 174 -5.46 -34.16 -3.90
C SER A 174 -6.43 -34.68 -4.98
N THR A 175 -6.17 -34.41 -6.26
CA THR A 175 -6.97 -34.85 -7.41
C THR A 175 -6.40 -36.08 -8.12
N GLY A 176 -5.37 -36.77 -7.56
CA GLY A 176 -4.90 -38.05 -8.06
C GLY A 176 -4.15 -38.02 -9.38
N ILE A 177 -3.68 -36.84 -9.84
CA ILE A 177 -2.78 -36.75 -10.99
C ILE A 177 -1.35 -36.97 -10.47
N SER A 178 -0.93 -38.25 -10.52
CA SER A 178 0.47 -38.61 -10.26
C SER A 178 1.37 -37.97 -11.29
N ASP A 179 2.37 -37.19 -10.84
CA ASP A 179 3.51 -36.82 -11.67
C ASP A 179 4.32 -38.10 -11.94
N ASP A 180 4.03 -38.75 -13.04
CA ASP A 180 4.93 -39.75 -13.63
C ASP A 180 6.05 -39.03 -14.34
N ALA A 181 7.03 -38.63 -13.55
CA ALA A 181 8.29 -38.04 -14.01
C ALA A 181 9.46 -38.65 -13.24
N SER A 182 9.49 -40.00 -13.17
CA SER A 182 10.59 -40.73 -12.55
C SER A 182 11.00 -41.95 -13.39
N ASP A 183 11.05 -41.81 -14.72
CA ASP A 183 11.65 -42.84 -15.57
C ASP A 183 12.42 -42.18 -16.71
N LEU A 184 13.53 -41.59 -16.39
CA LEU A 184 14.63 -41.36 -17.32
C LEU A 184 15.97 -41.40 -16.55
N ASP A 185 16.30 -42.56 -16.03
CA ASP A 185 17.72 -42.87 -15.82
C ASP A 185 17.92 -44.38 -15.91
N ASP A 186 19.00 -44.72 -16.58
CA ASP A 186 19.67 -46.01 -16.66
C ASP A 186 19.22 -46.95 -17.78
N SER A 187 19.72 -46.65 -18.99
CA SER A 187 20.16 -47.70 -19.92
C SER A 187 21.02 -47.12 -21.05
N LEU A 188 22.32 -47.06 -20.84
CA LEU A 188 23.30 -47.08 -21.95
C LEU A 188 24.24 -48.23 -21.75
N PRO A 189 24.45 -49.04 -22.78
CA PRO A 189 25.48 -50.12 -22.80
C PRO A 189 26.90 -49.57 -22.91
#